data_c5a7ac8b4d7a6d4ce0b08edc99cdf50e
#
_entry.id   c5a7ac8b4d7a6d4ce0b08edc99cdf50e
#
_cell.length_a   1.000
_cell.length_b   1.000
_cell.length_c   1.000
_cell.angle_alpha   90.00
_cell.angle_beta   90.00
_cell.angle_gamma   90.00
#
_symmetry.space_group_name_H-M   'P 1'
#
loop_
_entity.id
_entity.type
_entity.pdbx_description
1 polymer ?
#
loop_
_entity_poly.entity_id
_entity_poly.type
_entity_poly.pdbx_seq_one_letter_code
_entity_poly.pdbx_strand_id
1 'polypeptide(L)'
;MAESKTFRAGVLSVVKHDYLPRAVAAHPRFELVVVADDADQPDWVHERNQLFAGEFGIPYVRDVTGVLAEHDLDLAVVSSEAERHCDLAIRAADAGLHVIADKPMSTRLSECDRLLEAVRRNNVKFLLWNRNFLPAVIQANEAIQSGAIGELHAIHVDFYFSKDAGPPKGTRQPGDPPIDWLERQLEAHADGSDGGLGVKPMGELQIEGIYPLGYIRMLTGVDVRRVFARTATHFHQANVDNHVDDLATVSLELDHGIVGSLCIGRIGGA
;
A
#
# COMPACT_ATOMS: atom_id res chain seq x y z
N MET A 1 -20.15 14.13 29.27
CA MET A 1 -19.16 13.39 28.43
C MET A 1 -18.49 14.42 27.56
N ALA A 2 -17.17 14.55 27.58
CA ALA A 2 -16.49 15.46 26.69
C ALA A 2 -16.78 15.01 25.24
N GLU A 3 -17.23 15.90 24.40
CA GLU A 3 -17.37 15.64 22.97
C GLU A 3 -16.03 15.13 22.45
N SER A 4 -16.02 13.94 21.86
CA SER A 4 -14.81 13.40 21.26
C SER A 4 -14.47 14.24 20.03
N LYS A 5 -13.27 14.82 19.98
CA LYS A 5 -12.80 15.59 18.83
C LYS A 5 -12.98 14.78 17.54
N THR A 6 -13.63 15.35 16.54
CA THR A 6 -13.66 14.83 15.18
C THR A 6 -12.41 15.34 14.46
N PHE A 7 -11.66 14.44 13.82
CA PHE A 7 -10.46 14.76 13.06
C PHE A 7 -10.83 15.00 11.59
N ARG A 8 -10.29 16.05 11.01
CA ARG A 8 -10.52 16.43 9.62
C ARG A 8 -9.48 15.78 8.74
N ALA A 9 -9.92 14.99 7.76
CA ALA A 9 -9.06 14.22 6.89
C ALA A 9 -9.14 14.70 5.43
N GLY A 10 -7.97 15.00 4.85
CA GLY A 10 -7.80 15.21 3.42
C GLY A 10 -7.35 13.93 2.74
N VAL A 11 -7.86 13.64 1.56
CA VAL A 11 -7.44 12.49 0.74
C VAL A 11 -6.53 12.99 -0.37
N LEU A 12 -5.29 12.53 -0.35
CA LEU A 12 -4.29 12.85 -1.36
C LEU A 12 -4.21 11.72 -2.38
N SER A 13 -4.94 11.91 -3.46
CA SER A 13 -5.16 10.96 -4.55
C SER A 13 -5.93 9.68 -4.15
N VAL A 14 -6.84 9.24 -5.01
CA VAL A 14 -7.56 7.96 -4.92
C VAL A 14 -7.45 7.27 -6.28
N VAL A 15 -6.38 6.54 -6.48
CA VAL A 15 -6.12 5.92 -7.78
C VAL A 15 -6.28 4.40 -7.73
N LYS A 16 -5.60 3.77 -6.78
CA LYS A 16 -5.53 2.31 -6.74
C LYS A 16 -6.58 1.70 -5.82
N HIS A 17 -6.66 2.17 -4.60
CA HIS A 17 -7.51 1.58 -3.57
C HIS A 17 -8.33 2.65 -2.85
N ASP A 18 -9.63 2.64 -3.02
CA ASP A 18 -10.57 3.55 -2.34
C ASP A 18 -11.02 3.04 -0.95
N TYR A 19 -10.75 1.80 -0.62
CA TYR A 19 -11.15 1.23 0.67
C TYR A 19 -10.49 1.94 1.87
N LEU A 20 -9.30 2.48 1.70
CA LEU A 20 -8.59 3.16 2.78
C LEU A 20 -9.27 4.47 3.17
N PRO A 21 -9.50 5.44 2.27
CA PRO A 21 -10.28 6.63 2.61
C PRO A 21 -11.73 6.31 2.99
N ARG A 22 -12.36 5.26 2.41
CA ARG A 22 -13.68 4.80 2.84
C ARG A 22 -13.70 4.29 4.28
N ALA A 23 -12.66 3.57 4.71
CA ALA A 23 -12.54 3.12 6.09
C ALA A 23 -12.38 4.30 7.07
N VAL A 24 -11.65 5.34 6.67
CA VAL A 24 -11.53 6.59 7.44
C VAL A 24 -12.89 7.28 7.52
N ALA A 25 -13.60 7.43 6.40
CA ALA A 25 -14.95 8.03 6.38
C ALA A 25 -15.98 7.28 7.23
N ALA A 26 -15.89 5.96 7.29
CA ALA A 26 -16.80 5.12 8.09
C ALA A 26 -16.55 5.22 9.59
N HIS A 27 -15.42 5.74 10.03
CA HIS A 27 -15.07 5.81 11.44
C HIS A 27 -15.62 7.10 12.09
N PRO A 28 -16.38 7.06 13.19
CA PRO A 28 -17.14 8.18 13.74
C PRO A 28 -16.30 9.36 14.26
N ARG A 29 -14.98 9.19 14.34
CA ARG A 29 -14.06 10.25 14.77
C ARG A 29 -13.37 10.97 13.61
N PHE A 30 -13.69 10.64 12.38
CA PHE A 30 -13.08 11.27 11.21
C PHE A 30 -14.15 11.86 10.29
N GLU A 31 -13.80 12.94 9.61
CA GLU A 31 -14.58 13.56 8.56
C GLU A 31 -13.66 13.76 7.35
N LEU A 32 -14.06 13.24 6.18
CA LEU A 32 -13.39 13.57 4.93
C LEU A 32 -13.86 14.96 4.49
N VAL A 33 -12.94 15.87 4.22
CA VAL A 33 -13.27 17.26 3.90
C VAL A 33 -12.83 17.70 2.50
N VAL A 34 -11.87 17.02 1.91
CA VAL A 34 -11.34 17.35 0.58
C VAL A 34 -10.66 16.16 -0.04
N VAL A 35 -10.72 16.06 -1.37
CA VAL A 35 -9.81 15.23 -2.19
C VAL A 35 -8.89 16.15 -2.96
N ALA A 36 -7.61 15.88 -3.00
CA ALA A 36 -6.65 16.66 -3.75
C ALA A 36 -5.70 15.78 -4.57
N ASP A 37 -5.25 16.32 -5.69
CA ASP A 37 -4.15 15.76 -6.48
C ASP A 37 -3.38 16.89 -7.15
N ASP A 38 -2.18 16.61 -7.67
CA ASP A 38 -1.41 17.61 -8.40
C ASP A 38 -2.01 17.84 -9.79
N ALA A 39 -1.94 19.08 -10.29
CA ALA A 39 -2.62 19.49 -11.51
C ALA A 39 -2.07 18.82 -12.78
N ASP A 40 -0.85 18.34 -12.75
CA ASP A 40 -0.13 17.70 -13.86
C ASP A 40 -0.42 16.20 -14.01
N GLN A 41 -1.32 15.66 -13.18
CA GLN A 41 -1.69 14.26 -13.29
C GLN A 41 -2.54 14.00 -14.55
N PRO A 42 -2.50 12.77 -15.11
CA PRO A 42 -3.34 12.38 -16.25
C PRO A 42 -4.83 12.54 -15.98
N ASP A 43 -5.62 12.81 -17.02
CA ASP A 43 -7.06 13.03 -16.90
C ASP A 43 -7.81 11.90 -16.20
N TRP A 44 -7.45 10.64 -16.47
CA TRP A 44 -8.07 9.48 -15.82
C TRP A 44 -7.85 9.45 -14.29
N VAL A 45 -6.73 9.98 -13.79
CA VAL A 45 -6.47 10.17 -12.34
C VAL A 45 -7.42 11.21 -11.78
N HIS A 46 -7.56 12.35 -12.50
CA HIS A 46 -8.48 13.40 -12.11
C HIS A 46 -9.93 12.94 -12.10
N GLU A 47 -10.35 12.18 -13.10
CA GLU A 47 -11.71 11.61 -13.17
C GLU A 47 -12.00 10.70 -11.97
N ARG A 48 -11.06 9.81 -11.60
CA ARG A 48 -11.22 8.94 -10.42
C ARG A 48 -11.34 9.73 -9.12
N ASN A 49 -10.47 10.69 -8.92
CA ASN A 49 -10.49 11.56 -7.74
C ASN A 49 -11.82 12.35 -7.66
N GLN A 50 -12.28 12.87 -8.79
CA GLN A 50 -13.53 13.62 -8.87
C GLN A 50 -14.76 12.75 -8.60
N LEU A 51 -14.79 11.52 -9.12
CA LEU A 51 -15.85 10.56 -8.84
C LEU A 51 -15.92 10.22 -7.35
N PHE A 52 -14.77 9.93 -6.73
CA PHE A 52 -14.70 9.65 -5.30
C PHE A 52 -15.16 10.86 -4.46
N ALA A 53 -14.69 12.06 -4.77
CA ALA A 53 -15.11 13.27 -4.09
C ALA A 53 -16.62 13.51 -4.20
N GLY A 54 -17.20 13.27 -5.39
CA GLY A 54 -18.63 13.38 -5.65
C GLY A 54 -19.49 12.41 -4.83
N GLU A 55 -19.02 11.18 -4.61
CA GLU A 55 -19.73 10.21 -3.75
C GLU A 55 -19.85 10.68 -2.30
N PHE A 56 -18.85 11.39 -1.78
CA PHE A 56 -18.83 11.91 -0.42
C PHE A 56 -19.34 13.35 -0.30
N GLY A 57 -19.70 14.00 -1.43
CA GLY A 57 -20.18 15.38 -1.44
C GLY A 57 -19.12 16.40 -0.99
N ILE A 58 -17.83 16.09 -1.17
CA ILE A 58 -16.70 16.94 -0.80
C ILE A 58 -16.00 17.51 -2.05
N PRO A 59 -15.28 18.64 -1.94
CA PRO A 59 -14.58 19.23 -3.07
C PRO A 59 -13.41 18.36 -3.54
N TYR A 60 -13.15 18.41 -4.85
CA TYR A 60 -11.93 17.95 -5.48
C TYR A 60 -11.08 19.13 -5.94
N VAL A 61 -9.81 19.17 -5.56
CA VAL A 61 -8.89 20.28 -5.83
C VAL A 61 -7.63 19.75 -6.53
N ARG A 62 -7.27 20.38 -7.67
CA ARG A 62 -6.06 20.05 -8.43
C ARG A 62 -4.84 20.86 -7.93
N ASP A 63 -4.64 20.89 -6.62
CA ASP A 63 -3.52 21.58 -5.96
C ASP A 63 -3.30 21.02 -4.56
N VAL A 64 -2.46 20.00 -4.46
CA VAL A 64 -2.10 19.39 -3.15
C VAL A 64 -1.44 20.42 -2.25
N THR A 65 -0.56 21.27 -2.78
CA THR A 65 0.18 22.25 -1.98
C THR A 65 -0.74 23.28 -1.37
N GLY A 66 -1.68 23.83 -2.17
CA GLY A 66 -2.69 24.78 -1.68
C GLY A 66 -3.60 24.14 -0.63
N VAL A 67 -4.05 22.90 -0.85
CA VAL A 67 -4.87 22.18 0.12
C VAL A 67 -4.15 21.96 1.45
N LEU A 68 -2.90 21.57 1.43
CA LEU A 68 -2.10 21.38 2.65
C LEU A 68 -1.83 22.68 3.41
N ALA A 69 -1.79 23.82 2.71
CA ALA A 69 -1.56 25.14 3.31
C ALA A 69 -2.83 25.83 3.83
N GLU A 70 -3.96 25.62 3.16
CA GLU A 70 -5.17 26.41 3.38
C GLU A 70 -6.27 25.66 4.15
N HIS A 71 -6.29 24.33 4.07
CA HIS A 71 -7.29 23.53 4.78
C HIS A 71 -6.82 23.20 6.21
N ASP A 72 -7.71 23.38 7.17
CA ASP A 72 -7.50 22.92 8.55
C ASP A 72 -7.68 21.39 8.60
N LEU A 73 -6.60 20.66 8.41
CA LEU A 73 -6.56 19.19 8.39
C LEU A 73 -5.77 18.65 9.59
N ASP A 74 -6.21 17.52 10.12
CA ASP A 74 -5.48 16.72 11.13
C ASP A 74 -4.76 15.52 10.50
N LEU A 75 -5.28 15.01 9.38
CA LEU A 75 -4.87 13.74 8.77
C LEU A 75 -4.85 13.84 7.25
N ALA A 76 -3.84 13.25 6.64
CA ALA A 76 -3.81 12.96 5.22
C ALA A 76 -3.94 11.45 4.97
N VAL A 77 -4.80 11.07 4.02
CA VAL A 77 -4.92 9.69 3.52
C VAL A 77 -4.34 9.65 2.11
N VAL A 78 -3.26 8.88 1.92
CA VAL A 78 -2.58 8.75 0.63
C VAL A 78 -2.94 7.41 0.00
N SER A 79 -3.61 7.45 -1.14
CA SER A 79 -4.09 6.28 -1.90
C SER A 79 -3.76 6.36 -3.39
N SER A 80 -2.68 7.05 -3.73
CA SER A 80 -2.16 7.23 -5.07
C SER A 80 -1.55 5.95 -5.66
N GLU A 81 -0.84 6.10 -6.75
CA GLU A 81 0.10 5.09 -7.24
C GLU A 81 1.28 4.93 -6.27
N ALA A 82 1.87 3.74 -6.27
CA ALA A 82 2.96 3.39 -5.35
C ALA A 82 4.17 4.33 -5.46
N GLU A 83 4.43 4.81 -6.66
CA GLU A 83 5.54 5.70 -7.00
C GLU A 83 5.42 7.07 -6.34
N ARG A 84 4.18 7.49 -6.01
CA ARG A 84 3.88 8.80 -5.42
C ARG A 84 3.57 8.76 -3.92
N HIS A 85 3.47 7.57 -3.33
CA HIS A 85 3.11 7.44 -1.91
C HIS A 85 4.02 8.24 -1.00
N CYS A 86 5.34 8.09 -1.17
CA CYS A 86 6.30 8.78 -0.30
C CYS A 86 6.31 10.30 -0.51
N ASP A 87 6.21 10.78 -1.74
CA ASP A 87 6.18 12.22 -2.00
C ASP A 87 4.99 12.90 -1.33
N LEU A 88 3.79 12.41 -1.60
CA LEU A 88 2.56 12.93 -1.01
C LEU A 88 2.56 12.82 0.53
N ALA A 89 3.05 11.70 1.06
CA ALA A 89 3.14 11.49 2.50
C ALA A 89 4.16 12.42 3.18
N ILE A 90 5.30 12.70 2.54
CA ILE A 90 6.31 13.67 3.02
C ILE A 90 5.71 15.08 3.05
N ARG A 91 5.07 15.51 1.96
CA ARG A 91 4.41 16.82 1.89
C ARG A 91 3.37 16.99 2.99
N ALA A 92 2.55 15.97 3.23
CA ALA A 92 1.58 15.97 4.32
C ALA A 92 2.25 16.01 5.70
N ALA A 93 3.30 15.21 5.94
CA ALA A 93 4.04 15.23 7.18
C ALA A 93 4.73 16.57 7.44
N ASP A 94 5.28 17.20 6.39
CA ASP A 94 5.91 18.53 6.47
C ASP A 94 4.90 19.66 6.71
N ALA A 95 3.64 19.46 6.32
CA ALA A 95 2.52 20.32 6.70
C ALA A 95 2.00 20.05 8.14
N GLY A 96 2.62 19.13 8.88
CA GLY A 96 2.26 18.79 10.26
C GLY A 96 1.09 17.82 10.41
N LEU A 97 0.66 17.17 9.34
CA LEU A 97 -0.46 16.23 9.37
C LEU A 97 -0.01 14.82 9.76
N HIS A 98 -0.87 14.10 10.48
CA HIS A 98 -0.76 12.65 10.57
C HIS A 98 -1.02 12.02 9.20
N VAL A 99 -0.42 10.87 8.93
CA VAL A 99 -0.52 10.25 7.59
C VAL A 99 -0.94 8.79 7.69
N ILE A 100 -1.91 8.42 6.88
CA ILE A 100 -2.22 7.02 6.54
C ILE A 100 -1.91 6.85 5.06
N ALA A 101 -1.03 5.92 4.71
CA ALA A 101 -0.69 5.64 3.32
C ALA A 101 -0.98 4.19 2.93
N ASP A 102 -1.34 4.00 1.68
CA ASP A 102 -1.48 2.67 1.08
C ASP A 102 -0.12 2.01 0.87
N LYS A 103 -0.14 0.73 0.63
CA LYS A 103 1.03 -0.10 0.33
C LYS A 103 1.29 -0.21 -1.20
N PRO A 104 2.51 -0.49 -1.59
CA PRO A 104 3.75 -0.47 -0.81
C PRO A 104 4.13 0.96 -0.39
N MET A 105 5.01 1.10 0.60
CA MET A 105 5.43 2.44 1.05
C MET A 105 6.09 3.23 -0.09
N SER A 106 7.01 2.61 -0.81
CA SER A 106 7.65 3.10 -2.01
C SER A 106 8.27 1.95 -2.81
N THR A 107 8.65 2.24 -4.03
CA THR A 107 9.50 1.40 -4.88
C THR A 107 10.98 1.53 -4.53
N ARG A 108 11.36 2.49 -3.66
CA ARG A 108 12.74 2.79 -3.29
C ARG A 108 12.93 2.95 -1.78
N LEU A 109 13.95 2.29 -1.27
CA LEU A 109 14.30 2.35 0.15
C LEU A 109 14.67 3.77 0.60
N SER A 110 15.42 4.51 -0.23
CA SER A 110 15.81 5.89 0.10
C SER A 110 14.63 6.85 0.26
N GLU A 111 13.52 6.61 -0.42
CA GLU A 111 12.28 7.39 -0.22
C GLU A 111 11.59 7.01 1.07
N CYS A 112 11.59 5.73 1.41
CA CYS A 112 11.09 5.27 2.72
C CYS A 112 11.86 5.95 3.87
N ASP A 113 13.19 6.02 3.76
CA ASP A 113 14.03 6.68 4.77
C ASP A 113 13.69 8.17 4.90
N ARG A 114 13.53 8.88 3.78
CA ARG A 114 13.12 10.29 3.75
C ARG A 114 11.74 10.51 4.39
N LEU A 115 10.78 9.63 4.10
CA LEU A 115 9.45 9.70 4.72
C LEU A 115 9.53 9.51 6.23
N LEU A 116 10.25 8.49 6.69
CA LEU A 116 10.41 8.24 8.13
C LEU A 116 11.14 9.39 8.83
N GLU A 117 12.08 10.04 8.17
CA GLU A 117 12.74 11.24 8.67
C GLU A 117 11.76 12.43 8.78
N ALA A 118 10.93 12.67 7.75
CA ALA A 118 9.91 13.71 7.77
C ALA A 118 8.89 13.49 8.92
N VAL A 119 8.42 12.27 9.08
CA VAL A 119 7.51 11.88 10.17
C VAL A 119 8.11 12.15 11.55
N ARG A 120 9.38 11.77 11.75
CA ARG A 120 10.10 12.02 13.03
C ARG A 120 10.34 13.50 13.27
N ARG A 121 10.82 14.22 12.26
CA ARG A 121 11.12 15.66 12.33
C ARG A 121 9.90 16.48 12.71
N ASN A 122 8.76 16.15 12.15
CA ASN A 122 7.50 16.88 12.39
C ASN A 122 6.67 16.31 13.54
N ASN A 123 7.17 15.26 14.23
CA ASN A 123 6.48 14.58 15.33
C ASN A 123 5.03 14.18 15.01
N VAL A 124 4.79 13.75 13.79
CA VAL A 124 3.50 13.24 13.33
C VAL A 124 3.43 11.73 13.40
N LYS A 125 2.24 11.16 13.32
CA LYS A 125 2.03 9.71 13.26
C LYS A 125 1.93 9.29 11.79
N PHE A 126 2.52 8.13 11.48
CA PHE A 126 2.45 7.49 10.19
C PHE A 126 1.95 6.06 10.32
N LEU A 127 0.98 5.70 9.53
CA LEU A 127 0.47 4.33 9.39
C LEU A 127 0.59 3.92 7.92
N LEU A 128 1.44 2.92 7.66
CA LEU A 128 1.40 2.20 6.40
C LEU A 128 0.32 1.12 6.51
N TRP A 129 -0.70 1.21 5.65
CA TRP A 129 -1.77 0.23 5.67
C TRP A 129 -1.24 -1.17 5.32
N ASN A 130 -1.66 -2.14 6.10
CA ASN A 130 -1.36 -3.56 5.90
C ASN A 130 -2.49 -4.42 6.47
N ARG A 131 -2.35 -5.74 6.34
CA ARG A 131 -3.35 -6.71 6.82
C ARG A 131 -3.05 -7.28 8.22
N ASN A 132 -2.13 -6.73 8.96
CA ASN A 132 -1.76 -7.23 10.30
C ASN A 132 -2.91 -7.16 11.30
N PHE A 133 -3.90 -6.31 11.06
CA PHE A 133 -5.08 -6.15 11.91
C PHE A 133 -6.27 -7.04 11.53
N LEU A 134 -6.09 -8.00 10.62
CA LEU A 134 -7.12 -9.00 10.35
C LEU A 134 -7.36 -9.85 11.59
N PRO A 135 -8.63 -10.22 11.89
CA PRO A 135 -8.98 -10.97 13.11
C PRO A 135 -8.14 -12.23 13.30
N ALA A 136 -7.88 -12.98 12.23
CA ALA A 136 -7.06 -14.21 12.30
C ALA A 136 -5.61 -13.92 12.69
N VAL A 137 -5.02 -12.81 12.21
CA VAL A 137 -3.64 -12.42 12.56
C VAL A 137 -3.58 -11.95 14.01
N ILE A 138 -4.58 -11.20 14.46
CA ILE A 138 -4.68 -10.79 15.87
C ILE A 138 -4.80 -12.00 16.79
N GLN A 139 -5.69 -12.96 16.49
CA GLN A 139 -5.85 -14.20 17.26
C GLN A 139 -4.56 -15.02 17.31
N ALA A 140 -3.87 -15.15 16.17
CA ALA A 140 -2.59 -15.84 16.14
C ALA A 140 -1.54 -15.14 17.03
N ASN A 141 -1.48 -13.82 16.96
CA ASN A 141 -0.58 -13.04 17.83
C ASN A 141 -0.92 -13.21 19.32
N GLU A 142 -2.19 -13.16 19.68
CA GLU A 142 -2.65 -13.41 21.06
C GLU A 142 -2.27 -14.81 21.55
N ALA A 143 -2.44 -15.84 20.71
CA ALA A 143 -2.07 -17.21 21.06
C ALA A 143 -0.56 -17.37 21.30
N ILE A 144 0.27 -16.67 20.50
CA ILE A 144 1.72 -16.65 20.68
C ILE A 144 2.09 -15.90 21.98
N GLN A 145 1.58 -14.68 22.16
CA GLN A 145 1.91 -13.82 23.30
C GLN A 145 1.43 -14.39 24.64
N SER A 146 0.33 -15.11 24.65
CA SER A 146 -0.17 -15.82 25.85
C SER A 146 0.57 -17.10 26.17
N GLY A 147 1.47 -17.58 25.28
CA GLY A 147 2.13 -18.87 25.42
C GLY A 147 1.22 -20.08 25.13
N ALA A 148 0.02 -19.90 24.60
CA ALA A 148 -0.94 -20.97 24.36
C ALA A 148 -0.44 -22.04 23.39
N ILE A 149 0.48 -21.67 22.47
CA ILE A 149 1.09 -22.60 21.51
C ILE A 149 2.56 -22.93 21.85
N GLY A 150 3.06 -22.47 23.02
CA GLY A 150 4.45 -22.63 23.42
C GLY A 150 5.40 -21.68 22.73
N GLU A 151 6.68 -22.07 22.65
CA GLU A 151 7.75 -21.29 22.03
C GLU A 151 7.69 -21.41 20.51
N LEU A 152 7.85 -20.28 19.81
CA LEU A 152 7.82 -20.25 18.36
C LEU A 152 9.20 -20.58 17.80
N HIS A 153 9.31 -21.67 17.05
CA HIS A 153 10.55 -22.12 16.43
C HIS A 153 10.57 -21.96 14.91
N ALA A 154 9.40 -21.96 14.29
CA ALA A 154 9.27 -21.81 12.85
C ALA A 154 7.98 -21.07 12.47
N ILE A 155 8.03 -20.33 11.37
CA ILE A 155 6.88 -19.69 10.75
C ILE A 155 6.90 -19.90 9.24
N HIS A 156 5.77 -20.33 8.70
CA HIS A 156 5.59 -20.48 7.25
C HIS A 156 4.36 -19.73 6.80
N VAL A 157 4.48 -18.97 5.69
CA VAL A 157 3.39 -18.20 5.12
C VAL A 157 3.28 -18.48 3.63
N ASP A 158 2.14 -19.00 3.22
CA ASP A 158 1.74 -19.07 1.82
C ASP A 158 0.79 -17.93 1.50
N PHE A 159 1.13 -17.14 0.48
CA PHE A 159 0.37 -15.97 0.10
C PHE A 159 0.14 -15.93 -1.41
N TYR A 160 -0.87 -16.67 -1.85
CA TYR A 160 -1.19 -16.81 -3.27
C TYR A 160 -2.49 -16.11 -3.63
N PHE A 161 -2.50 -15.50 -4.80
CA PHE A 161 -3.68 -14.89 -5.38
C PHE A 161 -4.10 -15.66 -6.64
N SER A 162 -5.37 -15.97 -6.75
CA SER A 162 -6.00 -16.38 -8.00
C SER A 162 -6.53 -15.17 -8.77
N LYS A 163 -5.81 -14.05 -8.73
CA LYS A 163 -6.12 -12.89 -9.53
C LYS A 163 -5.37 -13.00 -10.84
N ASP A 164 -6.10 -13.18 -11.91
CA ASP A 164 -5.72 -12.57 -13.16
C ASP A 164 -5.67 -11.05 -12.96
N ALA A 165 -4.74 -10.40 -13.58
CA ALA A 165 -4.70 -8.96 -13.66
C ALA A 165 -5.94 -8.49 -14.43
N GLY A 166 -7.01 -8.13 -13.74
CA GLY A 166 -8.26 -7.76 -14.38
C GLY A 166 -9.11 -6.82 -13.53
N PRO A 167 -10.17 -6.23 -14.11
CA PRO A 167 -11.05 -5.33 -13.40
C PRO A 167 -11.62 -5.98 -12.13
N PRO A 168 -12.04 -5.18 -11.13
CA PRO A 168 -12.64 -5.68 -9.91
C PRO A 168 -13.76 -6.67 -10.17
N LYS A 169 -13.88 -7.69 -9.31
CA LYS A 169 -15.00 -8.65 -9.39
C LYS A 169 -16.33 -7.90 -9.45
N GLY A 170 -17.15 -8.25 -10.44
CA GLY A 170 -18.49 -7.69 -10.62
C GLY A 170 -18.60 -6.54 -11.64
N THR A 171 -17.47 -5.97 -12.09
CA THR A 171 -17.46 -4.95 -13.16
C THR A 171 -16.94 -5.49 -14.49
N ARG A 172 -16.36 -6.68 -14.49
CA ARG A 172 -15.78 -7.32 -15.66
C ARG A 172 -16.88 -7.82 -16.60
N GLN A 173 -16.85 -7.36 -17.85
CA GLN A 173 -17.66 -7.91 -18.92
C GLN A 173 -16.85 -8.99 -19.68
N PRO A 174 -17.49 -10.03 -20.21
CA PRO A 174 -16.81 -10.97 -21.09
C PRO A 174 -16.16 -10.22 -22.27
N GLY A 175 -14.86 -10.37 -22.44
CA GLY A 175 -14.09 -9.70 -23.50
C GLY A 175 -13.43 -8.38 -23.10
N ASP A 176 -13.64 -7.88 -21.88
CA ASP A 176 -12.89 -6.72 -21.39
C ASP A 176 -11.40 -7.07 -21.27
N PRO A 177 -10.52 -6.22 -21.79
CA PRO A 177 -9.09 -6.39 -21.56
C PRO A 177 -8.82 -6.32 -20.07
N PRO A 178 -7.86 -7.10 -19.54
CA PRO A 178 -7.46 -6.97 -18.16
C PRO A 178 -6.96 -5.54 -17.93
N ILE A 179 -7.53 -4.86 -16.91
CA ILE A 179 -6.91 -3.63 -16.41
C ILE A 179 -5.68 -4.07 -15.65
N ASP A 180 -4.57 -4.09 -16.34
CA ASP A 180 -3.35 -4.57 -15.79
C ASP A 180 -2.62 -3.40 -15.11
N TRP A 181 -2.45 -3.49 -13.81
CA TRP A 181 -1.57 -2.59 -13.08
C TRP A 181 -0.14 -2.65 -13.63
N LEU A 182 0.27 -3.81 -14.18
CA LEU A 182 1.55 -3.99 -14.85
C LEU A 182 1.62 -3.17 -16.14
N GLU A 183 0.57 -3.17 -16.98
CA GLU A 183 0.51 -2.34 -18.18
C GLU A 183 0.70 -0.86 -17.84
N ARG A 184 0.04 -0.37 -16.79
CA ARG A 184 0.21 1.03 -16.34
C ARG A 184 1.61 1.33 -15.85
N GLN A 185 2.23 0.40 -15.11
CA GLN A 185 3.62 0.57 -14.70
C GLN A 185 4.58 0.54 -15.90
N LEU A 186 4.31 -0.30 -16.89
CA LEU A 186 5.08 -0.35 -18.13
C LEU A 186 4.91 0.92 -18.96
N GLU A 187 3.70 1.44 -19.07
CA GLU A 187 3.40 2.71 -19.74
C GLU A 187 4.10 3.88 -19.02
N ALA A 188 3.93 4.00 -17.71
CA ALA A 188 4.59 5.02 -16.90
C ALA A 188 6.12 4.95 -16.98
N HIS A 189 6.67 3.75 -17.09
CA HIS A 189 8.11 3.56 -17.28
C HIS A 189 8.55 3.95 -18.70
N ALA A 190 7.76 3.63 -19.73
CA ALA A 190 8.07 3.91 -21.12
C ALA A 190 7.99 5.39 -21.47
N ASP A 191 7.04 6.13 -20.90
CA ASP A 191 6.86 7.57 -21.14
C ASP A 191 7.63 8.45 -20.15
N GLY A 192 8.30 7.86 -19.16
CA GLY A 192 9.07 8.56 -18.14
C GLY A 192 8.21 9.23 -17.07
N SER A 193 6.89 8.97 -17.04
CA SER A 193 5.98 9.48 -16.01
C SER A 193 6.19 8.82 -14.65
N ASP A 194 7.06 7.80 -14.58
CA ASP A 194 7.65 7.27 -13.35
C ASP A 194 8.60 8.26 -12.65
N GLY A 195 8.62 9.52 -13.10
CA GLY A 195 9.50 10.57 -12.59
C GLY A 195 10.95 10.45 -13.06
N GLY A 196 11.22 9.76 -14.17
CA GLY A 196 12.57 9.53 -14.70
C GLY A 196 13.40 8.62 -13.80
N LEU A 197 12.76 7.86 -12.95
CA LEU A 197 13.40 7.07 -11.91
C LEU A 197 14.02 5.79 -12.43
N GLY A 198 13.71 5.38 -13.65
CA GLY A 198 14.16 4.12 -14.23
C GLY A 198 13.75 2.90 -13.41
N VAL A 199 12.65 3.02 -12.66
CA VAL A 199 12.17 1.95 -11.79
C VAL A 199 11.50 0.88 -12.63
N LYS A 200 12.07 -0.30 -12.67
CA LYS A 200 11.42 -1.45 -13.32
C LYS A 200 10.07 -1.73 -12.64
N PRO A 201 9.08 -2.20 -13.41
CA PRO A 201 7.83 -2.68 -12.84
C PRO A 201 8.07 -3.65 -11.68
N MET A 202 7.31 -3.48 -10.62
CA MET A 202 7.45 -4.30 -9.41
C MET A 202 6.88 -5.70 -9.62
N GLY A 203 7.65 -6.71 -9.25
CA GLY A 203 7.17 -8.08 -9.17
C GLY A 203 6.28 -8.34 -7.95
N GLU A 204 5.70 -9.53 -7.90
CA GLU A 204 4.71 -9.89 -6.88
C GLU A 204 5.25 -9.79 -5.45
N LEU A 205 6.50 -10.18 -5.24
CA LEU A 205 7.15 -10.05 -3.92
C LEU A 205 7.26 -8.60 -3.46
N GLN A 206 7.51 -7.67 -4.38
CA GLN A 206 7.65 -6.24 -4.05
C GLN A 206 6.29 -5.58 -3.75
N ILE A 207 5.23 -6.00 -4.44
CA ILE A 207 3.90 -5.39 -4.31
C ILE A 207 3.11 -5.96 -3.13
N GLU A 208 3.11 -7.29 -2.99
CA GLU A 208 2.25 -7.99 -2.04
C GLU A 208 3.04 -8.61 -0.88
N GLY A 209 4.36 -8.70 -0.99
CA GLY A 209 5.24 -9.27 0.04
C GLY A 209 5.17 -8.55 1.39
N ILE A 210 4.73 -7.30 1.40
CA ILE A 210 4.50 -6.55 2.65
C ILE A 210 3.54 -7.28 3.60
N TYR A 211 2.55 -8.01 3.07
CA TYR A 211 1.59 -8.73 3.92
C TYR A 211 2.24 -9.91 4.64
N PRO A 212 2.80 -10.92 3.95
CA PRO A 212 3.42 -12.06 4.62
C PRO A 212 4.64 -11.67 5.46
N LEU A 213 5.45 -10.70 5.01
CA LEU A 213 6.57 -10.18 5.80
C LEU A 213 6.08 -9.45 7.05
N GLY A 214 4.98 -8.68 6.93
CA GLY A 214 4.33 -8.04 8.05
C GLY A 214 3.80 -9.05 9.07
N TYR A 215 3.20 -10.16 8.62
CA TYR A 215 2.75 -11.24 9.50
C TYR A 215 3.92 -11.90 10.22
N ILE A 216 4.98 -12.26 9.49
CA ILE A 216 6.18 -12.85 10.07
C ILE A 216 6.74 -11.94 11.16
N ARG A 217 6.95 -10.66 10.86
CA ARG A 217 7.50 -9.70 11.82
C ARG A 217 6.61 -9.47 13.03
N MET A 218 5.29 -9.34 12.83
CA MET A 218 4.34 -9.14 13.93
C MET A 218 4.26 -10.37 14.83
N LEU A 219 4.18 -11.56 14.26
CA LEU A 219 3.97 -12.80 15.01
C LEU A 219 5.24 -13.27 15.72
N THR A 220 6.42 -13.07 15.12
CA THR A 220 7.69 -13.45 15.74
C THR A 220 8.26 -12.38 16.68
N GLY A 221 7.97 -11.11 16.41
CA GLY A 221 8.52 -9.97 17.17
C GLY A 221 10.02 -9.75 16.98
N VAL A 222 10.66 -10.44 16.01
CA VAL A 222 12.12 -10.43 15.82
C VAL A 222 12.54 -9.99 14.42
N ASP A 223 13.82 -9.68 14.26
CA ASP A 223 14.38 -9.24 12.99
C ASP A 223 14.89 -10.40 12.12
N VAL A 224 14.88 -10.18 10.81
CA VAL A 224 15.45 -11.10 9.83
C VAL A 224 16.97 -10.91 9.79
N ARG A 225 17.73 -12.01 9.90
CA ARG A 225 19.20 -12.04 9.84
C ARG A 225 19.74 -12.41 8.49
N ARG A 226 19.13 -13.39 7.86
CA ARG A 226 19.52 -13.85 6.54
C ARG A 226 18.31 -14.17 5.67
N VAL A 227 18.48 -13.94 4.38
CA VAL A 227 17.48 -14.20 3.35
C VAL A 227 18.11 -15.03 2.24
N PHE A 228 17.40 -16.06 1.81
CA PHE A 228 17.62 -16.70 0.54
C PHE A 228 16.31 -16.67 -0.24
N ALA A 229 16.31 -16.12 -1.45
CA ALA A 229 15.12 -15.98 -2.26
C ALA A 229 15.35 -16.44 -3.70
N ARG A 230 14.31 -16.99 -4.29
CA ARG A 230 14.22 -17.28 -5.72
C ARG A 230 12.92 -16.68 -6.23
N THR A 231 13.03 -15.98 -7.35
CA THR A 231 11.88 -15.44 -8.06
C THR A 231 11.78 -16.11 -9.43
N ALA A 232 10.59 -16.10 -10.00
CA ALA A 232 10.32 -16.69 -11.30
C ALA A 232 9.14 -15.97 -11.97
N THR A 233 9.02 -16.16 -13.27
CA THR A 233 7.96 -15.60 -14.10
C THR A 233 7.36 -16.72 -14.95
N HIS A 234 6.12 -17.13 -14.66
CA HIS A 234 5.53 -18.33 -15.25
C HIS A 234 4.09 -18.21 -15.68
N PHE A 235 3.27 -17.39 -15.00
CA PHE A 235 1.81 -17.54 -15.05
C PHE A 235 1.10 -16.52 -15.95
N HIS A 236 1.62 -15.32 -16.05
CA HIS A 236 1.00 -14.27 -16.84
C HIS A 236 1.88 -13.85 -18.01
N GLN A 237 1.34 -13.85 -19.23
CA GLN A 237 2.12 -13.56 -20.42
C GLN A 237 2.78 -12.18 -20.36
N ALA A 238 2.05 -11.15 -19.88
CA ALA A 238 2.62 -9.81 -19.71
C ALA A 238 3.82 -9.80 -18.74
N ASN A 239 3.77 -10.57 -17.66
CA ASN A 239 4.90 -10.71 -16.73
C ASN A 239 6.07 -11.42 -17.43
N VAL A 240 5.80 -12.49 -18.19
CA VAL A 240 6.82 -13.24 -18.94
C VAL A 240 7.54 -12.33 -19.94
N ASP A 241 6.77 -11.60 -20.73
CA ASP A 241 7.31 -10.74 -21.80
C ASP A 241 8.15 -9.58 -21.26
N ASN A 242 7.87 -9.13 -20.04
CA ASN A 242 8.56 -8.00 -19.40
C ASN A 242 9.53 -8.42 -18.29
N HIS A 243 9.73 -9.72 -18.07
CA HIS A 243 10.61 -10.25 -17.03
C HIS A 243 10.29 -9.74 -15.62
N VAL A 244 8.99 -9.63 -15.30
CA VAL A 244 8.48 -9.21 -14.01
C VAL A 244 8.04 -10.44 -13.22
N ASP A 245 8.58 -10.65 -12.03
CA ASP A 245 8.32 -11.86 -11.23
C ASP A 245 6.85 -11.97 -10.82
N ASP A 246 6.23 -13.13 -11.09
CA ASP A 246 4.88 -13.48 -10.63
C ASP A 246 4.88 -14.54 -9.52
N LEU A 247 6.05 -15.08 -9.19
CA LEU A 247 6.27 -16.07 -8.15
C LEU A 247 7.56 -15.78 -7.39
N ALA A 248 7.53 -15.95 -6.06
CA ALA A 248 8.74 -15.98 -5.24
C ALA A 248 8.64 -17.00 -4.12
N THR A 249 9.78 -17.61 -3.81
CA THR A 249 9.98 -18.41 -2.61
C THR A 249 11.13 -17.84 -1.81
N VAL A 250 10.94 -17.69 -0.50
CA VAL A 250 11.90 -17.04 0.39
C VAL A 250 12.10 -17.90 1.62
N SER A 251 13.35 -18.12 1.98
CA SER A 251 13.76 -18.72 3.24
C SER A 251 14.42 -17.66 4.10
N LEU A 252 14.10 -17.63 5.38
CA LEU A 252 14.52 -16.63 6.35
C LEU A 252 15.19 -17.29 7.55
N GLU A 253 16.30 -16.74 7.99
CA GLU A 253 16.81 -16.93 9.34
C GLU A 253 16.45 -15.67 10.15
N LEU A 254 15.75 -15.85 11.26
CA LEU A 254 15.38 -14.79 12.17
C LEU A 254 16.23 -14.85 13.45
N ASP A 255 16.13 -13.80 14.28
CA ASP A 255 16.76 -13.82 15.59
C ASP A 255 16.28 -15.01 16.45
N HIS A 256 17.06 -15.37 17.43
CA HIS A 256 16.79 -16.47 18.37
C HIS A 256 16.69 -17.85 17.72
N GLY A 257 17.20 -18.01 16.49
CA GLY A 257 17.20 -19.28 15.79
C GLY A 257 15.87 -19.68 15.20
N ILE A 258 14.90 -18.76 15.14
CA ILE A 258 13.62 -19.00 14.46
C ILE A 258 13.88 -19.08 12.96
N VAL A 259 13.29 -20.07 12.31
CA VAL A 259 13.33 -20.21 10.85
C VAL A 259 12.01 -19.76 10.25
N GLY A 260 12.09 -19.05 9.14
CA GLY A 260 10.93 -18.59 8.40
C GLY A 260 10.95 -19.03 6.95
N SER A 261 9.78 -19.20 6.36
CA SER A 261 9.65 -19.32 4.92
C SER A 261 8.38 -18.62 4.44
N LEU A 262 8.43 -18.17 3.20
CA LEU A 262 7.34 -17.49 2.56
C LEU A 262 7.29 -17.92 1.11
N CYS A 263 6.11 -18.30 0.65
CA CYS A 263 5.83 -18.46 -0.77
C CYS A 263 4.77 -17.42 -1.16
N ILE A 264 5.02 -16.68 -2.23
CA ILE A 264 4.10 -15.68 -2.73
C ILE A 264 3.99 -15.78 -4.23
N GLY A 265 2.78 -15.65 -4.76
CA GLY A 265 2.59 -15.69 -6.19
C GLY A 265 1.20 -15.30 -6.64
N ARG A 266 1.16 -14.81 -7.87
CA ARG A 266 -0.07 -14.55 -8.61
C ARG A 266 -0.32 -15.72 -9.55
N ILE A 267 -0.80 -16.80 -9.00
CA ILE A 267 -1.10 -18.03 -9.73
C ILE A 267 -2.55 -17.99 -10.22
N GLY A 268 -2.84 -17.11 -11.18
CA GLY A 268 -4.16 -17.02 -11.76
C GLY A 268 -4.48 -18.25 -12.60
N GLY A 269 -5.59 -18.92 -12.30
CA GLY A 269 -6.23 -19.75 -13.29
C GLY A 269 -6.91 -18.86 -14.34
N ALA A 270 -6.81 -19.25 -15.59
CA ALA A 270 -7.51 -18.63 -16.71
C ALA A 270 -9.03 -18.63 -16.50
#